data_5d2dd5c554d5af2aa73e35f007feb835
#
_entry.id   5d2dd5c554d5af2aa73e35f007feb835
#
_cell.length_a   1.000
_cell.length_b   1.000
_cell.length_c   1.000
_cell.angle_alpha   90.00
_cell.angle_beta   90.00
_cell.angle_gamma   90.00
#
_symmetry.space_group_name_H-M   'P 1'
#
loop_
_entity.id
_entity.type
_entity.pdbx_description
1 polymer ?
#
loop_
_entity_poly.entity_id
_entity_poly.type
_entity_poly.pdbx_seq_one_letter_code
_entity_poly.pdbx_strand_id
1 'polypeptide(L)'
;RVNKTVCFKVTDIVHEKGEVICRLSRRLAQEECIERYISTLTSGDVIPAKVTHLEPFGCFVDIGCGLPSLIPIDAISVSRITHPNDRFFNGQDIYAVVKSCDEDRICLSHKELLGTWEENAALFSTGETVGGIVRSIEPYGIFIELAPNLAGLAEPRENVRVGQAASVYIKALIPEKMKVKLIIVDVFENSVFPSKINYFITSGRLTKWVYSTNECYKNICSEFV
;
A
#
# COMPACT_ATOMS: atom_id res chain seq x y z
N ARG A 1 -0.42 9.76 24.96
CA ARG A 1 0.00 8.53 24.29
C ARG A 1 1.34 8.08 24.90
N VAL A 2 1.27 7.24 25.91
CA VAL A 2 2.45 6.67 26.58
C VAL A 2 3.17 5.72 25.61
N ASN A 3 4.51 5.69 25.66
CA ASN A 3 5.38 4.79 24.86
C ASN A 3 5.32 4.97 23.33
N LYS A 4 4.96 6.18 22.85
CA LYS A 4 5.08 6.52 21.41
C LYS A 4 6.13 7.59 21.22
N THR A 5 7.00 7.38 20.21
CA THR A 5 7.95 8.40 19.76
C THR A 5 7.19 9.60 19.21
N VAL A 6 7.58 10.80 19.60
CA VAL A 6 6.99 12.05 19.12
C VAL A 6 8.10 13.03 18.76
N CYS A 7 7.86 13.83 17.71
CA CYS A 7 8.72 14.97 17.38
C CYS A 7 8.31 16.17 18.22
N PHE A 8 9.29 16.94 18.69
CA PHE A 8 9.07 18.18 19.44
C PHE A 8 10.19 19.18 19.15
N LYS A 9 9.89 20.45 19.39
CA LYS A 9 10.85 21.54 19.37
C LYS A 9 11.14 21.97 20.80
N VAL A 10 12.41 22.13 21.17
CA VAL A 10 12.79 22.73 22.44
C VAL A 10 12.54 24.22 22.34
N THR A 11 11.66 24.76 23.16
CA THR A 11 11.30 26.20 23.15
C THR A 11 12.10 26.99 24.16
N ASP A 12 12.49 26.36 25.27
CA ASP A 12 13.19 27.01 26.35
C ASP A 12 13.95 25.99 27.20
N ILE A 13 15.08 26.42 27.80
CA ILE A 13 15.85 25.64 28.75
C ILE A 13 16.02 26.50 30.01
N VAL A 14 15.37 26.12 31.09
CA VAL A 14 15.37 26.84 32.34
C VAL A 14 16.16 26.06 33.39
N HIS A 15 16.96 26.76 34.16
CA HIS A 15 17.69 26.21 35.29
C HIS A 15 16.98 26.60 36.58
N GLU A 16 16.27 25.67 37.20
CA GLU A 16 15.56 25.89 38.50
C GLU A 16 16.08 24.92 39.55
N LYS A 17 16.45 25.43 40.70
CA LYS A 17 16.87 24.65 41.90
C LYS A 17 17.98 23.61 41.61
N GLY A 18 18.87 23.87 40.63
CA GLY A 18 19.95 22.95 40.24
C GLY A 18 19.52 21.88 39.25
N GLU A 19 18.30 21.89 38.76
CA GLU A 19 17.79 21.00 37.70
C GLU A 19 17.66 21.77 36.39
N VAL A 20 17.85 21.03 35.27
CA VAL A 20 17.66 21.56 33.91
C VAL A 20 16.27 21.14 33.44
N ILE A 21 15.40 22.12 33.23
CA ILE A 21 14.04 21.89 32.73
C ILE A 21 13.96 22.34 31.28
N CYS A 22 13.62 21.40 30.37
CA CYS A 22 13.40 21.69 28.95
C CYS A 22 11.89 21.85 28.70
N ARG A 23 11.49 23.00 28.16
CA ARG A 23 10.12 23.19 27.63
C ARG A 23 10.06 22.71 26.20
N LEU A 24 9.10 21.83 25.92
CA LEU A 24 8.95 21.15 24.64
C LEU A 24 7.61 21.53 24.00
N SER A 25 7.59 21.78 22.70
CA SER A 25 6.38 22.04 21.94
C SER A 25 6.28 21.09 20.74
N ARG A 26 5.27 20.23 20.74
CA ARG A 26 4.94 19.39 19.59
C ARG A 26 4.29 20.20 18.47
N ARG A 27 3.44 21.17 18.85
CA ARG A 27 2.75 22.03 17.90
C ARG A 27 3.73 22.81 17.02
N LEU A 28 4.75 23.44 17.62
CA LEU A 28 5.76 24.18 16.87
C LEU A 28 6.58 23.27 15.94
N ALA A 29 6.83 22.01 16.33
CA ALA A 29 7.50 21.05 15.44
C ALA A 29 6.61 20.68 14.26
N GLN A 30 5.30 20.55 14.45
CA GLN A 30 4.34 20.26 13.39
C GLN A 30 4.15 21.46 12.46
N GLU A 31 4.03 22.68 13.00
CA GLU A 31 3.95 23.93 12.21
C GLU A 31 5.18 24.09 11.32
N GLU A 32 6.36 23.87 11.86
CA GLU A 32 7.61 23.90 11.06
C GLU A 32 7.67 22.81 9.99
N CYS A 33 7.17 21.62 10.29
CA CYS A 33 7.08 20.52 9.31
C CYS A 33 6.10 20.87 8.19
N ILE A 34 4.95 21.46 8.51
CA ILE A 34 3.98 21.93 7.51
C ILE A 34 4.63 23.00 6.62
N GLU A 35 5.23 24.02 7.20
CA GLU A 35 5.81 25.14 6.46
C GLU A 35 6.96 24.71 5.54
N ARG A 36 7.87 23.84 6.03
CA ARG A 36 9.10 23.49 5.30
C ARG A 36 8.99 22.28 4.40
N TYR A 37 8.05 21.38 4.67
CA TYR A 37 7.94 20.10 3.96
C TYR A 37 6.58 19.91 3.35
N ILE A 38 5.51 19.92 4.16
CA ILE A 38 4.17 19.56 3.67
C ILE A 38 3.68 20.56 2.60
N SER A 39 3.91 21.86 2.82
CA SER A 39 3.53 22.92 1.86
C SER A 39 4.26 22.85 0.51
N THR A 40 5.36 22.11 0.44
CA THR A 40 6.10 21.91 -0.82
C THR A 40 5.64 20.69 -1.61
N LEU A 41 4.81 19.82 -0.98
CA LEU A 41 4.28 18.62 -1.63
C LEU A 41 3.24 18.99 -2.68
N THR A 42 3.30 18.27 -3.77
CA THR A 42 2.38 18.42 -4.90
C THR A 42 1.83 17.05 -5.30
N SER A 43 0.70 17.04 -6.01
CA SER A 43 0.13 15.82 -6.56
C SER A 43 1.16 15.05 -7.38
N GLY A 44 1.25 13.76 -7.16
CA GLY A 44 2.20 12.85 -7.79
C GLY A 44 3.53 12.65 -7.04
N ASP A 45 3.85 13.45 -6.03
CA ASP A 45 5.09 13.28 -5.27
C ASP A 45 5.10 11.96 -4.51
N VAL A 46 6.21 11.23 -4.62
CA VAL A 46 6.43 9.97 -3.88
C VAL A 46 7.14 10.29 -2.58
N ILE A 47 6.49 10.00 -1.46
CA ILE A 47 6.95 10.33 -0.12
C ILE A 47 7.07 9.09 0.78
N PRO A 48 8.00 9.08 1.73
CA PRO A 48 8.00 8.11 2.80
C PRO A 48 6.85 8.39 3.79
N ALA A 49 6.26 7.34 4.32
CA ALA A 49 5.20 7.42 5.32
C ALA A 49 5.31 6.25 6.30
N LYS A 50 4.76 6.44 7.50
CA LYS A 50 4.73 5.38 8.53
C LYS A 50 3.29 5.03 8.87
N VAL A 51 2.94 3.75 8.77
CA VAL A 51 1.62 3.24 9.15
C VAL A 51 1.38 3.46 10.65
N THR A 52 0.29 4.13 11.00
CA THR A 52 -0.05 4.43 12.38
C THR A 52 -1.29 3.71 12.87
N HIS A 53 -2.27 3.50 12.00
CA HIS A 53 -3.52 2.84 12.33
C HIS A 53 -4.19 2.26 11.08
N LEU A 54 -4.85 1.11 11.23
CA LEU A 54 -5.55 0.40 10.17
C LEU A 54 -7.04 0.34 10.48
N GLU A 55 -7.86 0.81 9.54
CA GLU A 55 -9.32 0.79 9.61
C GLU A 55 -9.89 0.08 8.38
N PRO A 56 -11.10 -0.49 8.42
CA PRO A 56 -11.68 -1.19 7.28
C PRO A 56 -11.76 -0.36 5.99
N PHE A 57 -11.85 0.96 6.11
CA PHE A 57 -11.94 1.88 4.97
C PHE A 57 -10.60 2.41 4.46
N GLY A 58 -9.49 2.15 5.19
CA GLY A 58 -8.17 2.62 4.78
C GLY A 58 -7.11 2.57 5.87
N CYS A 59 -5.93 3.08 5.52
CA CYS A 59 -4.75 3.11 6.35
C CYS A 59 -4.39 4.54 6.71
N PHE A 60 -4.29 4.83 8.01
CA PHE A 60 -3.72 6.10 8.49
C PHE A 60 -2.20 5.99 8.57
N VAL A 61 -1.54 7.00 8.06
CA VAL A 61 -0.09 7.10 8.03
C VAL A 61 0.39 8.43 8.59
N ASP A 62 1.57 8.45 9.15
CA ASP A 62 2.33 9.64 9.54
C ASP A 62 3.22 10.03 8.35
N ILE A 63 3.04 11.24 7.85
CA ILE A 63 3.81 11.80 6.73
C ILE A 63 4.90 12.76 7.17
N GLY A 64 5.12 12.88 8.48
CA GLY A 64 6.13 13.71 9.11
C GLY A 64 5.63 14.34 10.41
N CYS A 65 6.46 14.33 11.45
CA CYS A 65 6.20 14.93 12.77
C CYS A 65 4.86 14.55 13.43
N GLY A 66 4.29 13.39 13.08
CA GLY A 66 3.01 12.94 13.59
C GLY A 66 1.81 13.62 12.91
N LEU A 67 1.99 14.14 11.69
CA LEU A 67 0.91 14.66 10.86
C LEU A 67 0.21 13.49 10.16
N PRO A 68 -1.09 13.28 10.42
CA PRO A 68 -1.80 12.14 9.88
C PRO A 68 -2.27 12.39 8.44
N SER A 69 -2.18 11.35 7.62
CA SER A 69 -2.79 11.29 6.29
C SER A 69 -3.49 9.95 6.11
N LEU A 70 -4.30 9.80 5.07
CA LEU A 70 -5.09 8.61 4.78
C LEU A 70 -4.77 8.05 3.39
N ILE A 71 -4.60 6.74 3.35
CA ILE A 71 -4.63 5.94 2.12
C ILE A 71 -5.96 5.15 2.13
N PRO A 72 -6.93 5.47 1.27
CA PRO A 72 -8.18 4.71 1.16
C PRO A 72 -7.91 3.25 0.74
N ILE A 73 -8.78 2.32 1.12
CA ILE A 73 -8.58 0.89 0.86
C ILE A 73 -8.45 0.56 -0.63
N ASP A 74 -9.17 1.25 -1.50
CA ASP A 74 -9.13 1.13 -2.96
C ASP A 74 -7.88 1.74 -3.61
N ALA A 75 -7.13 2.53 -2.84
CA ALA A 75 -5.85 3.10 -3.24
C ALA A 75 -4.63 2.33 -2.72
N ILE A 76 -4.82 1.26 -1.95
CA ILE A 76 -3.73 0.46 -1.41
C ILE A 76 -3.12 -0.47 -2.46
N SER A 77 -3.94 -1.18 -3.21
CA SER A 77 -3.51 -2.10 -4.29
C SER A 77 -4.63 -2.27 -5.33
N VAL A 78 -4.28 -2.74 -6.53
CA VAL A 78 -5.25 -3.07 -7.58
C VAL A 78 -6.01 -4.35 -7.23
N SER A 79 -5.33 -5.34 -6.68
CA SER A 79 -5.99 -6.52 -6.15
C SER A 79 -6.81 -6.14 -4.92
N ARG A 80 -8.08 -6.55 -4.92
CA ARG A 80 -8.99 -6.25 -3.80
C ARG A 80 -8.53 -6.92 -2.53
N ILE A 81 -8.60 -6.18 -1.45
CA ILE A 81 -8.36 -6.65 -0.09
C ILE A 81 -9.60 -6.37 0.76
N THR A 82 -9.81 -7.16 1.80
CA THR A 82 -10.94 -6.98 2.71
C THR A 82 -10.64 -6.01 3.85
N HIS A 83 -9.37 -5.91 4.20
CA HIS A 83 -8.90 -5.02 5.26
C HIS A 83 -7.44 -4.60 4.97
N PRO A 84 -7.01 -3.38 5.34
CA PRO A 84 -5.62 -2.93 5.14
C PRO A 84 -4.56 -3.81 5.83
N ASN A 85 -4.91 -4.59 6.87
CA ASN A 85 -3.99 -5.53 7.51
C ASN A 85 -3.57 -6.69 6.58
N ASP A 86 -4.23 -6.87 5.45
CA ASP A 86 -3.80 -7.77 4.37
C ASP A 86 -2.50 -7.29 3.69
N ARG A 87 -2.12 -6.01 3.89
CA ARG A 87 -0.94 -5.36 3.27
C ARG A 87 0.01 -4.76 4.27
N PHE A 88 -0.52 -4.19 5.34
CA PHE A 88 0.22 -3.35 6.26
C PHE A 88 0.09 -3.81 7.70
N PHE A 89 1.04 -3.39 8.52
CA PHE A 89 0.96 -3.50 9.97
C PHE A 89 1.35 -2.16 10.62
N ASN A 90 0.88 -1.94 11.84
CA ASN A 90 1.18 -0.72 12.57
C ASN A 90 2.67 -0.55 12.82
N GLY A 91 3.22 0.62 12.51
CA GLY A 91 4.63 0.96 12.64
C GLY A 91 5.47 0.65 11.40
N GLN A 92 4.88 0.09 10.35
CA GLN A 92 5.57 -0.21 9.09
C GLN A 92 5.93 1.09 8.36
N ASP A 93 7.17 1.16 7.87
CA ASP A 93 7.61 2.20 6.95
C ASP A 93 7.22 1.79 5.53
N ILE A 94 6.59 2.73 4.81
CA ILE A 94 6.09 2.54 3.45
C ILE A 94 6.42 3.76 2.59
N TYR A 95 6.26 3.62 1.27
CA TYR A 95 6.16 4.75 0.35
C TYR A 95 4.70 4.97 -0.06
N ALA A 96 4.34 6.21 -0.35
CA ALA A 96 3.03 6.58 -0.85
C ALA A 96 3.14 7.71 -1.87
N VAL A 97 2.14 7.83 -2.73
CA VAL A 97 2.02 8.93 -3.70
C VAL A 97 1.02 9.94 -3.18
N VAL A 98 1.35 11.21 -3.24
CA VAL A 98 0.42 12.30 -2.95
C VAL A 98 -0.62 12.35 -4.06
N LYS A 99 -1.89 12.09 -3.72
CA LYS A 99 -2.99 12.07 -4.67
C LYS A 99 -3.65 13.45 -4.82
N SER A 100 -3.89 14.11 -3.71
CA SER A 100 -4.39 15.48 -3.66
C SER A 100 -3.86 16.20 -2.42
N CYS A 101 -3.66 17.51 -2.57
CA CYS A 101 -3.32 18.44 -1.51
C CYS A 101 -4.45 19.46 -1.41
N ASP A 102 -5.41 19.21 -0.52
CA ASP A 102 -6.41 20.19 -0.15
C ASP A 102 -5.88 21.02 1.04
N GLU A 103 -6.38 22.23 1.24
CA GLU A 103 -5.84 23.20 2.23
C GLU A 103 -5.58 22.61 3.62
N ASP A 104 -6.38 21.62 4.05
CA ASP A 104 -6.26 20.99 5.37
C ASP A 104 -5.96 19.48 5.34
N ARG A 105 -5.90 18.84 4.15
CA ARG A 105 -5.80 17.38 4.05
C ARG A 105 -4.98 16.95 2.86
N ILE A 106 -4.04 16.05 3.11
CA ILE A 106 -3.33 15.33 2.07
C ILE A 106 -3.93 13.93 1.97
N CYS A 107 -4.42 13.58 0.77
CA CYS A 107 -4.83 12.22 0.44
C CYS A 107 -3.71 11.50 -0.28
N LEU A 108 -3.50 10.25 0.07
CA LEU A 108 -2.41 9.43 -0.47
C LEU A 108 -2.95 8.25 -1.26
N SER A 109 -2.12 7.73 -2.14
CA SER A 109 -2.31 6.46 -2.83
C SER A 109 -1.03 5.62 -2.72
N HIS A 110 -1.15 4.31 -2.92
CA HIS A 110 -0.03 3.38 -2.78
C HIS A 110 0.08 2.45 -3.99
N LYS A 111 -1.04 2.10 -4.62
CA LYS A 111 -1.11 1.12 -5.71
C LYS A 111 -0.23 1.45 -6.90
N GLU A 112 0.01 2.72 -7.18
CA GLU A 112 0.81 3.19 -8.30
C GLU A 112 2.29 2.82 -8.16
N LEU A 113 2.75 2.66 -6.91
CA LEU A 113 4.14 2.29 -6.60
C LEU A 113 4.40 0.79 -6.74
N LEU A 114 3.34 -0.02 -6.86
CA LEU A 114 3.39 -1.48 -6.92
C LEU A 114 3.47 -2.03 -8.36
N GLY A 115 3.73 -1.16 -9.32
CA GLY A 115 3.90 -1.52 -10.72
C GLY A 115 2.60 -1.71 -11.51
N THR A 116 2.75 -1.73 -12.82
CA THR A 116 1.70 -1.99 -13.81
C THR A 116 1.35 -3.47 -13.88
N TRP A 117 0.31 -3.83 -14.66
CA TRP A 117 -0.02 -5.24 -14.89
C TRP A 117 1.16 -5.98 -15.57
N GLU A 118 1.77 -5.36 -16.58
CA GLU A 118 2.88 -5.96 -17.33
C GLU A 118 4.13 -6.18 -16.47
N GLU A 119 4.50 -5.17 -15.66
CA GLU A 119 5.64 -5.27 -14.74
C GLU A 119 5.45 -6.40 -13.73
N ASN A 120 4.25 -6.54 -13.17
CA ASN A 120 3.95 -7.62 -12.24
C ASN A 120 3.86 -8.98 -12.93
N ALA A 121 3.24 -9.04 -14.12
CA ALA A 121 3.13 -10.28 -14.90
C ALA A 121 4.50 -10.80 -15.37
N ALA A 122 5.45 -9.89 -15.66
CA ALA A 122 6.81 -10.25 -16.06
C ALA A 122 7.62 -10.99 -14.97
N LEU A 123 7.16 -10.94 -13.71
CA LEU A 123 7.76 -11.70 -12.61
C LEU A 123 7.40 -13.20 -12.65
N PHE A 124 6.49 -13.60 -13.53
CA PHE A 124 5.92 -14.93 -13.60
C PHE A 124 5.95 -15.50 -15.02
N SER A 125 6.02 -16.81 -15.13
CA SER A 125 6.03 -17.52 -16.41
C SER A 125 4.89 -18.53 -16.49
N THR A 126 4.33 -18.70 -17.70
CA THR A 126 3.39 -19.79 -17.95
C THR A 126 4.10 -21.14 -17.76
N GLY A 127 3.46 -22.05 -17.05
CA GLY A 127 4.01 -23.38 -16.78
C GLY A 127 4.71 -23.48 -15.42
N GLU A 128 4.88 -22.41 -14.67
CA GLU A 128 5.46 -22.47 -13.33
C GLU A 128 4.42 -22.64 -12.23
N THR A 129 4.86 -23.13 -11.09
CA THR A 129 4.06 -23.25 -9.86
C THR A 129 4.57 -22.26 -8.83
N VAL A 130 3.70 -21.39 -8.35
CA VAL A 130 4.03 -20.28 -7.45
C VAL A 130 3.09 -20.23 -6.26
N GLY A 131 3.51 -19.52 -5.20
CA GLY A 131 2.65 -19.22 -4.06
C GLY A 131 1.71 -18.06 -4.34
N GLY A 132 0.50 -18.14 -3.78
CA GLY A 132 -0.45 -17.03 -3.82
C GLY A 132 -1.35 -17.04 -2.58
N ILE A 133 -2.20 -16.02 -2.46
CA ILE A 133 -3.15 -15.87 -1.34
C ILE A 133 -4.55 -15.85 -1.91
N VAL A 134 -5.44 -16.68 -1.38
CA VAL A 134 -6.86 -16.68 -1.73
C VAL A 134 -7.51 -15.38 -1.24
N ARG A 135 -8.01 -14.55 -2.16
CA ARG A 135 -8.63 -13.25 -1.83
C ARG A 135 -10.14 -13.25 -1.89
N SER A 136 -10.74 -13.97 -2.84
CA SER A 136 -12.19 -14.16 -2.87
C SER A 136 -12.55 -15.46 -3.53
N ILE A 137 -13.73 -15.95 -3.18
CA ILE A 137 -14.32 -17.19 -3.72
C ILE A 137 -15.67 -16.80 -4.32
N GLU A 138 -15.77 -16.96 -5.64
CA GLU A 138 -16.96 -16.64 -6.41
C GLU A 138 -17.54 -17.92 -7.03
N PRO A 139 -18.81 -17.97 -7.42
CA PRO A 139 -19.40 -19.15 -8.04
C PRO A 139 -18.69 -19.62 -9.32
N TYR A 140 -18.02 -18.70 -10.01
CA TYR A 140 -17.32 -18.96 -11.27
C TYR A 140 -15.80 -19.15 -11.11
N GLY A 141 -15.27 -19.05 -9.90
CA GLY A 141 -13.85 -19.27 -9.65
C GLY A 141 -13.31 -18.62 -8.39
N ILE A 142 -12.05 -18.89 -8.12
CA ILE A 142 -11.32 -18.43 -6.93
C ILE A 142 -10.26 -17.43 -7.37
N PHE A 143 -10.33 -16.21 -6.81
CA PHE A 143 -9.31 -15.19 -7.03
C PHE A 143 -8.14 -15.41 -6.09
N ILE A 144 -6.96 -15.58 -6.69
CA ILE A 144 -5.72 -15.80 -5.97
C ILE A 144 -4.75 -14.69 -6.36
N GLU A 145 -4.26 -14.01 -5.36
CA GLU A 145 -3.29 -12.96 -5.50
C GLU A 145 -1.88 -13.54 -5.57
N LEU A 146 -1.16 -13.20 -6.61
CA LEU A 146 0.25 -13.54 -6.83
C LEU A 146 1.18 -12.42 -6.37
N ALA A 147 0.74 -11.19 -6.57
CA ALA A 147 1.38 -9.96 -6.10
C ALA A 147 0.30 -8.93 -5.76
N PRO A 148 0.60 -7.89 -4.96
CA PRO A 148 -0.39 -6.87 -4.57
C PRO A 148 -1.16 -6.23 -5.72
N ASN A 149 -0.53 -6.10 -6.89
CA ASN A 149 -1.18 -5.60 -8.10
C ASN A 149 -1.47 -6.70 -9.13
N LEU A 150 -1.31 -7.97 -8.80
CA LEU A 150 -1.58 -9.07 -9.73
C LEU A 150 -2.36 -10.18 -9.07
N ALA A 151 -3.57 -10.44 -9.55
CA ALA A 151 -4.39 -11.58 -9.15
C ALA A 151 -4.77 -12.42 -10.36
N GLY A 152 -4.83 -13.71 -10.16
CA GLY A 152 -5.31 -14.67 -11.14
C GLY A 152 -6.61 -15.32 -10.72
N LEU A 153 -7.26 -16.01 -11.65
CA LEU A 153 -8.49 -16.74 -11.45
C LEU A 153 -8.24 -18.24 -11.66
N ALA A 154 -8.56 -19.02 -10.63
CA ALA A 154 -8.58 -20.47 -10.66
C ALA A 154 -10.02 -20.99 -10.76
N GLU A 155 -10.20 -22.24 -11.22
CA GLU A 155 -11.48 -22.91 -11.22
C GLU A 155 -11.98 -23.13 -9.78
N PRO A 156 -13.31 -23.22 -9.57
CA PRO A 156 -13.87 -23.53 -8.26
C PRO A 156 -13.29 -24.84 -7.70
N ARG A 157 -12.95 -24.82 -6.41
CA ARG A 157 -12.45 -25.99 -5.68
C ARG A 157 -13.06 -26.01 -4.28
N GLU A 158 -13.46 -27.16 -3.82
CA GLU A 158 -13.94 -27.36 -2.45
C GLU A 158 -12.83 -27.22 -1.42
N ASN A 159 -13.20 -26.92 -0.18
CA ASN A 159 -12.30 -26.81 0.97
C ASN A 159 -11.23 -25.70 0.86
N VAL A 160 -11.52 -24.66 0.09
CA VAL A 160 -10.69 -23.44 0.02
C VAL A 160 -11.36 -22.34 0.83
N ARG A 161 -10.58 -21.54 1.56
CA ARG A 161 -11.05 -20.40 2.36
C ARG A 161 -10.29 -19.14 2.01
N VAL A 162 -10.97 -18.01 2.11
CA VAL A 162 -10.32 -16.69 1.96
C VAL A 162 -9.23 -16.51 3.01
N GLY A 163 -8.08 -15.97 2.60
CA GLY A 163 -6.91 -15.76 3.43
C GLY A 163 -5.91 -16.92 3.48
N GLN A 164 -6.25 -18.09 2.94
CA GLN A 164 -5.32 -19.21 2.86
C GLN A 164 -4.20 -18.95 1.85
N ALA A 165 -3.01 -19.47 2.14
CA ALA A 165 -1.96 -19.63 1.15
C ALA A 165 -2.31 -20.77 0.20
N ALA A 166 -2.01 -20.60 -1.07
CA ALA A 166 -2.19 -21.61 -2.10
C ALA A 166 -0.94 -21.75 -2.96
N SER A 167 -0.62 -22.98 -3.32
CA SER A 167 0.30 -23.26 -4.42
C SER A 167 -0.51 -23.35 -5.70
N VAL A 168 -0.15 -22.55 -6.70
CA VAL A 168 -0.91 -22.45 -7.95
C VAL A 168 0.00 -22.60 -9.16
N TYR A 169 -0.47 -23.36 -10.13
CA TYR A 169 0.15 -23.49 -11.43
C TYR A 169 -0.38 -22.42 -12.39
N ILE A 170 0.50 -21.69 -13.07
CA ILE A 170 0.14 -20.65 -14.02
C ILE A 170 -0.13 -21.30 -15.38
N LYS A 171 -1.42 -21.41 -15.72
CA LYS A 171 -1.86 -22.00 -16.97
C LYS A 171 -1.69 -21.07 -18.17
N ALA A 172 -1.97 -19.78 -17.97
CA ALA A 172 -1.81 -18.75 -19.02
C ALA A 172 -1.78 -17.34 -18.42
N LEU A 173 -0.97 -16.50 -19.04
CA LEU A 173 -0.97 -15.03 -18.89
C LEU A 173 -1.62 -14.45 -20.16
N ILE A 174 -2.63 -13.61 -20.01
CA ILE A 174 -3.45 -13.06 -21.10
C ILE A 174 -3.44 -11.52 -20.99
N PRO A 175 -2.43 -10.85 -21.59
CA PRO A 175 -2.26 -9.41 -21.49
C PRO A 175 -3.46 -8.60 -22.01
N GLU A 176 -4.06 -9.01 -23.14
CA GLU A 176 -5.16 -8.31 -23.77
C GLU A 176 -6.42 -8.22 -22.89
N LYS A 177 -6.50 -9.07 -21.86
CA LYS A 177 -7.60 -9.12 -20.90
C LYS A 177 -7.15 -8.82 -19.47
N MET A 178 -5.86 -8.58 -19.27
CA MET A 178 -5.22 -8.49 -17.93
C MET A 178 -5.63 -9.67 -17.03
N LYS A 179 -5.58 -10.89 -17.56
CA LYS A 179 -6.00 -12.09 -16.85
C LYS A 179 -4.86 -13.08 -16.69
N VAL A 180 -4.80 -13.66 -15.49
CA VAL A 180 -3.95 -14.81 -15.19
C VAL A 180 -4.85 -16.01 -14.92
N LYS A 181 -4.71 -17.09 -15.69
CA LYS A 181 -5.43 -18.36 -15.45
C LYS A 181 -4.58 -19.25 -14.57
N LEU A 182 -5.16 -19.71 -13.48
CA LEU A 182 -4.50 -20.51 -12.47
C LEU A 182 -5.17 -21.88 -12.29
N ILE A 183 -4.39 -22.83 -11.82
CA ILE A 183 -4.87 -24.11 -11.30
C ILE A 183 -4.35 -24.24 -9.87
N ILE A 184 -5.22 -24.45 -8.90
CA ILE A 184 -4.82 -24.69 -7.51
C ILE A 184 -4.22 -26.09 -7.41
N VAL A 185 -2.95 -26.16 -7.06
CA VAL A 185 -2.25 -27.42 -6.80
C VAL A 185 -2.54 -27.86 -5.38
N ASP A 186 -2.29 -26.96 -4.41
CA ASP A 186 -2.49 -27.23 -2.99
C ASP A 186 -2.89 -25.97 -2.23
N VAL A 187 -3.47 -26.13 -1.03
CA VAL A 187 -3.84 -25.05 -0.11
C VAL A 187 -3.29 -25.33 1.28
N PHE A 188 -2.86 -24.29 1.98
CA PHE A 188 -2.22 -24.38 3.28
C PHE A 188 -3.03 -23.65 4.34
N GLU A 189 -3.16 -24.22 5.52
CA GLU A 189 -3.95 -23.63 6.61
C GLU A 189 -3.26 -22.44 7.31
N ASN A 190 -1.98 -22.23 7.05
CA ASN A 190 -1.23 -21.16 7.69
C ASN A 190 -1.64 -19.79 7.17
N SER A 191 -1.93 -18.87 8.09
CA SER A 191 -2.09 -17.45 7.77
C SER A 191 -0.77 -16.87 7.23
N VAL A 192 -0.84 -16.27 6.06
CA VAL A 192 0.32 -15.57 5.47
C VAL A 192 0.40 -14.19 6.10
N PHE A 193 1.52 -13.90 6.75
CA PHE A 193 1.82 -12.52 7.17
C PHE A 193 2.11 -11.65 5.94
N PRO A 194 1.79 -10.35 5.99
CA PRO A 194 2.16 -9.43 4.93
C PRO A 194 3.66 -9.54 4.65
N SER A 195 4.02 -9.96 3.45
CA SER A 195 5.41 -10.04 3.01
C SER A 195 5.98 -8.63 2.81
N LYS A 196 7.32 -8.55 2.73
CA LYS A 196 7.98 -7.30 2.34
C LYS A 196 7.40 -6.79 1.02
N ILE A 197 6.98 -5.53 1.00
CA ILE A 197 6.41 -4.90 -0.19
C ILE A 197 7.54 -4.66 -1.19
N ASN A 198 7.36 -5.15 -2.41
CA ASN A 198 8.24 -4.85 -3.53
C ASN A 198 7.72 -3.62 -4.25
N TYR A 199 8.47 -2.53 -4.17
CA TYR A 199 8.17 -1.29 -4.87
C TYR A 199 8.89 -1.23 -6.21
N PHE A 200 8.19 -0.82 -7.25
CA PHE A 200 8.78 -0.48 -8.54
C PHE A 200 9.23 0.98 -8.57
N ILE A 201 8.56 1.83 -7.77
CA ILE A 201 8.86 3.26 -7.66
C ILE A 201 8.99 3.62 -6.18
N THR A 202 10.09 4.26 -5.79
CA THR A 202 10.40 4.66 -4.41
C THR A 202 10.70 6.14 -4.23
N SER A 203 10.78 6.90 -5.32
CA SER A 203 11.10 8.32 -5.31
C SER A 203 10.67 9.01 -6.60
N GLY A 204 10.70 10.34 -6.59
CA GLY A 204 10.38 11.17 -7.75
C GLY A 204 8.93 11.63 -7.74
N ARG A 205 8.43 12.04 -8.91
CA ARG A 205 7.07 12.54 -9.10
C ARG A 205 6.42 11.86 -10.29
N LEU A 206 5.21 11.37 -10.06
CA LEU A 206 4.35 10.78 -11.08
C LEU A 206 3.42 11.86 -11.66
N THR A 207 3.34 11.96 -12.97
CA THR A 207 2.32 12.76 -13.66
C THR A 207 1.14 11.90 -14.09
N LYS A 208 1.43 10.67 -14.44
CA LYS A 208 0.45 9.67 -14.86
C LYS A 208 0.95 8.27 -14.56
N TRP A 209 0.05 7.40 -14.16
CA TRP A 209 0.29 5.97 -14.04
C TRP A 209 -0.82 5.21 -14.76
N VAL A 210 -0.44 4.25 -15.60
CA VAL A 210 -1.38 3.42 -16.34
C VAL A 210 -1.10 1.97 -15.98
N TYR A 211 -2.04 1.34 -15.30
CA TYR A 211 -1.95 -0.07 -14.91
C TYR A 211 -2.25 -1.00 -16.08
N SER A 212 -3.22 -0.61 -16.91
CA SER A 212 -3.72 -1.42 -18.01
C SER A 212 -2.70 -1.57 -19.14
N THR A 213 -2.69 -2.74 -19.77
CA THR A 213 -1.96 -2.98 -21.01
C THR A 213 -2.58 -2.19 -22.15
N ASN A 214 -1.79 -1.87 -23.16
CA ASN A 214 -2.26 -1.12 -24.34
C ASN A 214 -3.34 -1.87 -25.14
N GLU A 215 -3.38 -3.19 -25.03
CA GLU A 215 -4.32 -4.05 -25.74
C GLU A 215 -5.63 -4.27 -25.00
N CYS A 216 -5.71 -3.89 -23.73
CA CYS A 216 -6.89 -4.12 -22.91
C CYS A 216 -7.92 -3.00 -23.08
N TYR A 217 -9.17 -3.35 -23.29
CA TYR A 217 -10.28 -2.40 -23.37
C TYR A 217 -10.58 -1.67 -22.03
N LYS A 218 -10.19 -2.28 -20.92
CA LYS A 218 -10.36 -1.71 -19.57
C LYS A 218 -9.19 -0.79 -19.26
N ASN A 219 -9.46 0.48 -19.04
CA ASN A 219 -8.46 1.46 -18.66
C ASN A 219 -8.48 1.69 -17.14
N ILE A 220 -7.40 1.31 -16.46
CA ILE A 220 -7.14 1.63 -15.05
C ILE A 220 -5.94 2.55 -15.03
N CYS A 221 -6.14 3.80 -14.66
CA CYS A 221 -5.08 4.79 -14.59
C CYS A 221 -5.29 5.74 -13.41
N SER A 222 -4.24 6.44 -13.04
CA SER A 222 -4.24 7.58 -12.12
C SER A 222 -3.53 8.73 -12.81
N GLU A 223 -4.10 9.93 -12.73
CA GLU A 223 -3.49 11.17 -13.20
C GLU A 223 -3.28 12.10 -12.01
N PHE A 224 -2.14 12.75 -11.99
CA PHE A 224 -1.70 13.65 -10.93
C PHE A 224 -1.51 15.04 -11.52
N VAL A 225 -2.37 15.96 -11.11
CA VAL A 225 -2.42 17.35 -11.64
C VAL A 225 -1.96 18.32 -10.58
#